data_d904ce94a804e2f0c0cd29fcb87b3a2d
#
_entry.id   d904ce94a804e2f0c0cd29fcb87b3a2d
#
_cell.length_a   1.000
_cell.length_b   1.000
_cell.length_c   1.000
_cell.angle_alpha   90.00
_cell.angle_beta   90.00
_cell.angle_gamma   90.00
#
_symmetry.space_group_name_H-M   'P 1'
#
loop_
_entity.id
_entity.type
_entity.pdbx_description
1 polymer ?
#
loop_
_entity_poly.entity_id
_entity_poly.type
_entity_poly.pdbx_seq_one_letter_code
_entity_poly.pdbx_strand_id
1 'polypeptide(L)'
;MTDPTSDADTVAPAPEPAQMHGWPVTGSHGQTVVHCNREGYIQLLTALKADGYDMCADVCGVDYLAHMGRAVPAPVTPERFEVVVNLASIATRERIRVRAQVPEADAAIPTLFFLWPGTEAPEREVYDMFGIRFDGHPDLTRILMPEDWEGYPLRKDYAVGRIPVQFKEAPSPR
;
A
#
# COMPACT_ATOMS: atom_id res chain seq x y z
N MET A 1 44.42 45.75 -8.17
CA MET A 1 42.98 45.74 -7.89
C MET A 1 42.37 44.77 -8.90
N THR A 2 42.36 43.50 -8.52
CA THR A 2 41.85 42.41 -9.36
C THR A 2 40.68 41.78 -8.63
N ASP A 3 39.48 41.95 -9.25
CA ASP A 3 38.22 41.33 -8.80
C ASP A 3 38.30 39.81 -8.89
N PRO A 4 37.89 39.04 -7.86
CA PRO A 4 37.69 37.61 -8.00
C PRO A 4 36.30 37.35 -8.58
N THR A 5 36.30 36.85 -9.81
CA THR A 5 35.13 36.31 -10.51
C THR A 5 34.52 35.19 -9.67
N SER A 6 33.27 35.39 -9.26
CA SER A 6 32.44 34.39 -8.59
C SER A 6 32.12 33.27 -9.58
N ASP A 7 32.74 32.12 -9.36
CA ASP A 7 32.32 30.87 -10.01
C ASP A 7 30.96 30.48 -9.43
N ALA A 8 29.91 30.73 -10.18
CA ALA A 8 28.58 30.18 -9.88
C ALA A 8 28.64 28.64 -10.09
N ASP A 9 28.69 27.90 -9.01
CA ASP A 9 28.50 26.45 -9.00
C ASP A 9 27.17 26.11 -9.67
N THR A 10 27.26 25.74 -10.94
CA THR A 10 26.13 25.14 -11.67
C THR A 10 25.95 23.74 -11.13
N VAL A 11 25.11 23.60 -10.10
CA VAL A 11 24.67 22.29 -9.61
C VAL A 11 23.95 21.59 -10.76
N ALA A 12 24.53 20.51 -11.26
CA ALA A 12 23.90 19.68 -12.28
C ALA A 12 22.53 19.21 -11.76
N PRO A 13 21.47 19.23 -12.59
CA PRO A 13 20.17 18.74 -12.17
C PRO A 13 20.28 17.28 -11.72
N ALA A 14 19.68 16.95 -10.56
CA ALA A 14 19.63 15.60 -10.07
C ALA A 14 19.00 14.69 -11.14
N PRO A 15 19.52 13.46 -11.35
CA PRO A 15 18.99 12.55 -12.34
C PRO A 15 17.49 12.33 -12.09
N GLU A 16 16.69 12.44 -13.14
CA GLU A 16 15.26 12.15 -13.05
C GLU A 16 15.04 10.73 -12.49
N PRO A 17 14.10 10.55 -11.56
CA PRO A 17 13.83 9.23 -11.01
C PRO A 17 13.40 8.28 -12.13
N ALA A 18 13.89 7.04 -12.10
CA ALA A 18 13.44 6.01 -13.01
C ALA A 18 11.92 5.90 -12.94
N GLN A 19 11.27 5.70 -14.10
CA GLN A 19 9.82 5.60 -14.18
C GLN A 19 9.39 4.27 -14.81
N MET A 20 8.22 3.77 -14.38
CA MET A 20 7.56 2.61 -14.97
C MET A 20 6.08 2.94 -15.16
N HIS A 21 5.60 2.84 -16.39
CA HIS A 21 4.23 3.23 -16.78
C HIS A 21 3.85 4.66 -16.33
N GLY A 22 4.81 5.59 -16.36
CA GLY A 22 4.61 6.99 -15.94
C GLY A 22 4.67 7.22 -14.42
N TRP A 23 4.95 6.18 -13.62
CA TRP A 23 5.05 6.27 -12.17
C TRP A 23 6.49 6.14 -11.70
N PRO A 24 6.89 6.88 -10.65
CA PRO A 24 8.25 6.86 -10.13
C PRO A 24 8.60 5.51 -9.51
N VAL A 25 9.85 5.11 -9.76
CA VAL A 25 10.41 3.84 -9.29
C VAL A 25 11.51 4.11 -8.29
N THR A 26 11.54 3.32 -7.21
CA THR A 26 12.64 3.26 -6.25
C THR A 26 13.13 1.83 -6.06
N GLY A 27 14.32 1.69 -5.50
CA GLY A 27 14.83 0.38 -5.07
C GLY A 27 14.68 0.21 -3.56
N SER A 28 14.22 -0.95 -3.11
CA SER A 28 14.19 -1.30 -1.69
C SER A 28 14.54 -2.77 -1.50
N HIS A 29 15.59 -3.05 -0.74
CA HIS A 29 16.05 -4.42 -0.46
C HIS A 29 16.21 -5.29 -1.71
N GLY A 30 16.76 -4.73 -2.80
CA GLY A 30 16.95 -5.42 -4.07
C GLY A 30 15.67 -5.64 -4.89
N GLN A 31 14.55 -5.05 -4.49
CA GLN A 31 13.29 -5.11 -5.23
C GLN A 31 12.95 -3.76 -5.87
N THR A 32 12.34 -3.82 -7.03
CA THR A 32 11.74 -2.67 -7.69
C THR A 32 10.45 -2.28 -6.98
N VAL A 33 10.32 -0.98 -6.66
CA VAL A 33 9.14 -0.42 -5.99
C VAL A 33 8.58 0.71 -6.85
N VAL A 34 7.34 0.57 -7.30
CA VAL A 34 6.61 1.60 -8.04
C VAL A 34 5.66 2.32 -7.08
N HIS A 35 5.65 3.64 -7.12
CA HIS A 35 4.78 4.46 -6.29
C HIS A 35 3.70 5.09 -7.15
N CYS A 36 2.45 5.02 -6.71
CA CYS A 36 1.34 5.67 -7.40
C CYS A 36 0.35 6.30 -6.40
N ASN A 37 -0.50 7.17 -6.90
CA ASN A 37 -1.69 7.59 -6.18
C ASN A 37 -2.86 6.67 -6.53
N ARG A 38 -3.98 6.83 -5.82
CA ARG A 38 -5.19 6.03 -5.99
C ARG A 38 -5.73 6.04 -7.42
N GLU A 39 -5.68 7.20 -8.08
CA GLU A 39 -6.24 7.40 -9.42
C GLU A 39 -5.51 6.60 -10.50
N GLY A 40 -4.19 6.40 -10.33
CA GLY A 40 -3.37 5.62 -11.26
C GLY A 40 -3.29 4.14 -10.96
N TYR A 41 -3.81 3.70 -9.82
CA TYR A 41 -3.62 2.35 -9.29
C TYR A 41 -4.05 1.24 -10.24
N ILE A 42 -5.31 1.24 -10.67
CA ILE A 42 -5.84 0.15 -11.50
C ILE A 42 -5.21 0.13 -12.90
N GLN A 43 -4.88 1.31 -13.46
CA GLN A 43 -4.22 1.41 -14.76
C GLN A 43 -2.80 0.85 -14.70
N LEU A 44 -2.03 1.23 -13.67
CA LEU A 44 -0.68 0.71 -13.44
C LEU A 44 -0.69 -0.82 -13.28
N LEU A 45 -1.58 -1.36 -12.45
CA LEU A 45 -1.64 -2.79 -12.19
C LEU A 45 -2.11 -3.59 -13.41
N THR A 46 -3.02 -3.03 -14.21
CA THR A 46 -3.41 -3.63 -15.49
C THR A 46 -2.22 -3.69 -16.47
N ALA A 47 -1.42 -2.63 -16.54
CA ALA A 47 -0.22 -2.59 -17.37
C ALA A 47 0.83 -3.61 -16.88
N LEU A 48 1.09 -3.68 -15.57
CA LEU A 48 2.01 -4.66 -15.00
C LEU A 48 1.57 -6.11 -15.25
N LYS A 49 0.25 -6.37 -15.21
CA LYS A 49 -0.28 -7.69 -15.60
C LYS A 49 0.01 -8.01 -17.06
N ALA A 50 -0.14 -7.05 -17.96
CA ALA A 50 0.19 -7.19 -19.38
C ALA A 50 1.70 -7.40 -19.61
N ASP A 51 2.56 -6.85 -18.74
CA ASP A 51 4.02 -7.08 -18.75
C ASP A 51 4.42 -8.48 -18.24
N GLY A 52 3.47 -9.31 -17.82
CA GLY A 52 3.72 -10.69 -17.39
C GLY A 52 3.89 -10.88 -15.89
N TYR A 53 3.45 -9.92 -15.06
CA TYR A 53 3.30 -10.14 -13.61
C TYR A 53 2.00 -10.89 -13.34
N ASP A 54 2.03 -12.20 -13.55
CA ASP A 54 0.83 -13.06 -13.54
C ASP A 54 0.30 -13.37 -12.15
N MET A 55 1.14 -13.26 -11.12
CA MET A 55 0.81 -13.62 -9.75
C MET A 55 0.79 -12.38 -8.84
N CYS A 56 -0.34 -12.15 -8.18
CA CYS A 56 -0.40 -11.30 -7.00
C CYS A 56 -0.07 -12.17 -5.78
N ALA A 57 1.09 -11.92 -5.19
CA ALA A 57 1.58 -12.70 -4.06
C ALA A 57 0.98 -12.22 -2.73
N ASP A 58 0.67 -10.93 -2.64
CA ASP A 58 0.15 -10.33 -1.41
C ASP A 58 -0.46 -8.95 -1.66
N VAL A 59 -1.46 -8.59 -0.85
CA VAL A 59 -2.03 -7.24 -0.73
C VAL A 59 -2.11 -6.89 0.75
N CYS A 60 -1.45 -5.83 1.17
CA CYS A 60 -1.49 -5.40 2.56
C CYS A 60 -1.71 -3.89 2.71
N GLY A 61 -2.27 -3.49 3.85
CA GLY A 61 -2.49 -2.10 4.23
C GLY A 61 -1.40 -1.58 5.17
N VAL A 62 -1.15 -0.27 5.11
CA VAL A 62 -0.26 0.43 6.05
C VAL A 62 -0.93 1.72 6.51
N ASP A 63 -0.89 2.00 7.80
CA ASP A 63 -1.30 3.28 8.39
C ASP A 63 -0.06 4.08 8.80
N TYR A 64 0.14 5.24 8.20
CA TYR A 64 1.26 6.15 8.44
C TYR A 64 0.91 7.32 9.36
N LEU A 65 -0.19 7.26 10.11
CA LEU A 65 -0.59 8.35 11.03
C LEU A 65 0.59 8.83 11.91
N ALA A 66 1.39 7.91 12.42
CA ALA A 66 2.56 8.23 13.25
C ALA A 66 3.82 8.60 12.43
N HIS A 67 3.78 8.57 11.10
CA HIS A 67 4.94 8.81 10.22
C HIS A 67 4.56 9.54 8.93
N MET A 68 3.75 10.58 9.04
CA MET A 68 3.27 11.37 7.88
C MET A 68 4.40 12.09 7.12
N GLY A 69 5.51 12.38 7.78
CA GLY A 69 6.69 13.04 7.19
C GLY A 69 7.59 12.14 6.33
N ARG A 70 7.17 10.91 5.99
CA ARG A 70 7.96 10.02 5.14
C ARG A 70 8.15 10.60 3.73
N ALA A 71 9.31 10.35 3.14
CA ALA A 71 9.56 10.71 1.76
C ALA A 71 8.82 9.75 0.81
N VAL A 72 8.08 10.32 -0.13
CA VAL A 72 7.47 9.62 -1.28
C VAL A 72 7.96 10.31 -2.54
N PRO A 73 8.39 9.59 -3.59
CA PRO A 73 8.92 10.22 -4.79
C PRO A 73 7.84 11.01 -5.54
N ALA A 74 8.21 12.22 -5.99
CA ALA A 74 7.32 13.04 -6.82
C ALA A 74 6.99 12.30 -8.14
N PRO A 75 5.79 12.46 -8.71
CA PRO A 75 4.73 13.39 -8.31
C PRO A 75 3.71 12.82 -7.29
N VAL A 76 4.01 11.70 -6.65
CA VAL A 76 3.09 11.03 -5.72
C VAL A 76 3.03 11.81 -4.40
N THR A 77 1.82 12.11 -3.93
CA THR A 77 1.60 12.78 -2.65
C THR A 77 1.46 11.76 -1.54
N PRO A 78 2.20 11.89 -0.42
CA PRO A 78 2.05 10.98 0.71
C PRO A 78 0.69 11.16 1.39
N GLU A 79 -0.02 10.05 1.62
CA GLU A 79 -1.31 9.98 2.28
C GLU A 79 -1.22 9.17 3.59
N ARG A 80 -2.25 9.23 4.44
CA ARG A 80 -2.28 8.46 5.70
C ARG A 80 -2.19 6.97 5.44
N PHE A 81 -2.99 6.46 4.52
CA PHE A 81 -3.00 5.03 4.21
C PHE A 81 -2.23 4.72 2.94
N GLU A 82 -1.74 3.51 2.88
CA GLU A 82 -1.08 2.97 1.70
C GLU A 82 -1.50 1.51 1.52
N VAL A 83 -1.87 1.16 0.29
CA VAL A 83 -2.05 -0.25 -0.10
C VAL A 83 -0.79 -0.69 -0.82
N VAL A 84 -0.20 -1.78 -0.34
CA VAL A 84 1.01 -2.38 -0.88
C VAL A 84 0.64 -3.67 -1.58
N VAL A 85 0.95 -3.77 -2.87
CA VAL A 85 0.71 -4.96 -3.70
C VAL A 85 2.05 -5.55 -4.11
N ASN A 86 2.25 -6.82 -3.82
CA ASN A 86 3.43 -7.56 -4.24
C ASN A 86 3.07 -8.47 -5.41
N LEU A 87 3.67 -8.20 -6.58
CA LEU A 87 3.47 -8.99 -7.78
C LEU A 87 4.72 -9.81 -8.11
N ALA A 88 4.52 -10.93 -8.79
CA ALA A 88 5.59 -11.76 -9.30
C ALA A 88 5.30 -12.24 -10.73
N SER A 89 6.35 -12.27 -11.54
CA SER A 89 6.35 -12.95 -12.84
C SER A 89 6.99 -14.32 -12.65
N ILE A 90 6.26 -15.38 -12.97
CA ILE A 90 6.77 -16.75 -12.91
C ILE A 90 7.78 -16.99 -14.04
N ALA A 91 7.53 -16.37 -15.20
CA ALA A 91 8.37 -16.54 -16.38
C ALA A 91 9.76 -15.92 -16.21
N THR A 92 9.84 -14.67 -15.73
CA THR A 92 11.11 -13.95 -15.54
C THR A 92 11.72 -14.13 -14.15
N ARG A 93 10.94 -14.66 -13.19
CA ARG A 93 11.29 -14.77 -11.75
C ARG A 93 11.52 -13.41 -11.08
N GLU A 94 11.00 -12.36 -11.66
CA GLU A 94 11.06 -11.02 -11.11
C GLU A 94 9.92 -10.75 -10.13
N ARG A 95 10.19 -9.84 -9.20
CA ARG A 95 9.20 -9.35 -8.24
C ARG A 95 9.16 -7.85 -8.29
N ILE A 96 7.96 -7.30 -8.19
CA ILE A 96 7.71 -5.87 -8.13
C ILE A 96 6.74 -5.57 -6.99
N ARG A 97 6.98 -4.45 -6.33
CA ARG A 97 6.09 -3.94 -5.30
C ARG A 97 5.46 -2.65 -5.78
N VAL A 98 4.15 -2.56 -5.69
CA VAL A 98 3.40 -1.32 -5.93
C VAL A 98 2.94 -0.75 -4.60
N ARG A 99 3.14 0.55 -4.40
CA ARG A 99 2.74 1.29 -3.21
C ARG A 99 1.77 2.39 -3.62
N ALA A 100 0.48 2.17 -3.36
CA ALA A 100 -0.59 3.09 -3.72
C ALA A 100 -1.02 3.93 -2.52
N GLN A 101 -1.01 5.25 -2.68
CA GLN A 101 -1.43 6.18 -1.64
C GLN A 101 -2.95 6.27 -1.59
N VAL A 102 -3.53 6.18 -0.39
CA VAL A 102 -4.98 6.24 -0.17
C VAL A 102 -5.29 7.32 0.88
N PRO A 103 -6.09 8.34 0.52
CA PRO A 103 -6.41 9.44 1.42
C PRO A 103 -7.32 8.99 2.56
N GLU A 104 -7.13 9.59 3.73
CA GLU A 104 -7.95 9.31 4.92
C GLU A 104 -9.42 9.74 4.73
N ALA A 105 -9.64 10.87 4.05
CA ALA A 105 -10.98 11.44 3.87
C ALA A 105 -11.92 10.53 3.07
N ASP A 106 -11.35 9.69 2.18
CA ASP A 106 -12.07 8.67 1.41
C ASP A 106 -11.15 7.46 1.26
N ALA A 107 -11.11 6.64 2.31
CA ALA A 107 -10.25 5.45 2.37
C ALA A 107 -10.81 4.33 1.48
N ALA A 108 -10.71 4.52 0.17
CA ALA A 108 -11.20 3.60 -0.85
C ALA A 108 -10.23 3.48 -2.02
N ILE A 109 -10.18 2.29 -2.64
CA ILE A 109 -9.36 1.97 -3.80
C ILE A 109 -10.08 0.88 -4.63
N PRO A 110 -9.90 0.83 -5.97
CA PRO A 110 -10.51 -0.24 -6.76
C PRO A 110 -9.99 -1.62 -6.38
N THR A 111 -10.87 -2.64 -6.44
CA THR A 111 -10.49 -4.05 -6.23
C THR A 111 -9.58 -4.57 -7.34
N LEU A 112 -8.68 -5.49 -6.99
CA LEU A 112 -7.86 -6.26 -7.94
C LEU A 112 -8.46 -7.62 -8.28
N PHE A 113 -9.60 -7.98 -7.68
CA PHE A 113 -10.21 -9.29 -7.84
C PHE A 113 -10.36 -9.71 -9.31
N PHE A 114 -10.75 -8.79 -10.20
CA PHE A 114 -10.91 -9.09 -11.62
C PHE A 114 -9.59 -9.23 -12.39
N LEU A 115 -8.49 -8.72 -11.83
CA LEU A 115 -7.15 -8.95 -12.37
C LEU A 115 -6.54 -10.23 -11.80
N TRP A 116 -6.63 -10.41 -10.49
CA TRP A 116 -6.10 -11.57 -9.76
C TRP A 116 -7.14 -12.05 -8.74
N PRO A 117 -7.96 -13.06 -9.04
CA PRO A 117 -9.01 -13.52 -8.11
C PRO A 117 -8.49 -13.93 -6.71
N GLY A 118 -7.21 -14.29 -6.61
CA GLY A 118 -6.56 -14.60 -5.32
C GLY A 118 -6.44 -13.42 -4.36
N THR A 119 -6.77 -12.19 -4.77
CA THR A 119 -6.76 -11.00 -3.90
C THR A 119 -8.01 -10.87 -3.03
N GLU A 120 -9.03 -11.69 -3.25
CA GLU A 120 -10.28 -11.64 -2.48
C GLU A 120 -10.06 -11.60 -0.97
N ALA A 121 -9.38 -12.58 -0.42
CA ALA A 121 -9.14 -12.67 1.02
C ALA A 121 -8.18 -11.59 1.55
N PRO A 122 -7.02 -11.30 0.90
CA PRO A 122 -6.15 -10.19 1.31
C PRO A 122 -6.83 -8.82 1.30
N GLU A 123 -7.67 -8.52 0.33
CA GLU A 123 -8.41 -7.26 0.30
C GLU A 123 -9.42 -7.17 1.45
N ARG A 124 -10.10 -8.27 1.80
CA ARG A 124 -10.97 -8.33 2.97
C ARG A 124 -10.18 -8.14 4.28
N GLU A 125 -8.97 -8.69 4.37
CA GLU A 125 -8.10 -8.47 5.52
C GLU A 125 -7.73 -6.99 5.67
N VAL A 126 -7.32 -6.33 4.59
CA VAL A 126 -7.01 -4.89 4.61
C VAL A 126 -8.24 -4.07 4.99
N TYR A 127 -9.41 -4.40 4.45
CA TYR A 127 -10.67 -3.77 4.85
C TYR A 127 -10.96 -3.98 6.34
N ASP A 128 -10.87 -5.20 6.82
CA ASP A 128 -11.19 -5.57 8.20
C ASP A 128 -10.26 -4.90 9.21
N MET A 129 -8.96 -4.80 8.90
CA MET A 129 -7.95 -4.28 9.81
C MET A 129 -7.74 -2.76 9.74
N PHE A 130 -7.92 -2.15 8.58
CA PHE A 130 -7.64 -0.73 8.36
C PHE A 130 -8.87 0.09 7.95
N GLY A 131 -9.95 -0.55 7.49
CA GLY A 131 -11.13 0.12 6.97
C GLY A 131 -10.91 0.77 5.59
N ILE A 132 -9.98 0.27 4.82
CA ILE A 132 -9.79 0.66 3.42
C ILE A 132 -10.78 -0.14 2.58
N ARG A 133 -11.71 0.54 1.93
CA ARG A 133 -12.73 -0.09 1.08
C ARG A 133 -12.16 -0.43 -0.29
N PHE A 134 -12.45 -1.63 -0.79
CA PHE A 134 -12.11 -2.05 -2.15
C PHE A 134 -13.36 -1.97 -3.04
N ASP A 135 -13.44 -0.91 -3.85
CA ASP A 135 -14.60 -0.66 -4.69
C ASP A 135 -14.70 -1.72 -5.80
N GLY A 136 -15.87 -2.36 -5.90
CA GLY A 136 -16.13 -3.45 -6.84
C GLY A 136 -15.74 -4.85 -6.33
N HIS A 137 -15.29 -4.98 -5.07
CA HIS A 137 -15.04 -6.29 -4.47
C HIS A 137 -16.34 -7.12 -4.39
N PRO A 138 -16.31 -8.42 -4.74
CA PRO A 138 -17.53 -9.23 -4.82
C PRO A 138 -18.21 -9.46 -3.45
N ASP A 139 -17.42 -9.55 -2.38
CA ASP A 139 -17.92 -9.78 -1.01
C ASP A 139 -16.98 -9.13 0.01
N LEU A 140 -17.13 -7.84 0.27
CA LEU A 140 -16.29 -7.07 1.19
C LEU A 140 -16.81 -7.17 2.63
N THR A 141 -16.79 -8.39 3.18
CA THR A 141 -17.13 -8.67 4.59
C THR A 141 -15.88 -8.85 5.43
N ARG A 142 -16.01 -8.75 6.76
CA ARG A 142 -14.89 -9.03 7.68
C ARG A 142 -14.43 -10.47 7.56
N ILE A 143 -13.15 -10.74 7.81
CA ILE A 143 -12.55 -12.09 7.70
C ILE A 143 -11.81 -12.53 8.96
N LEU A 144 -11.19 -11.61 9.70
CA LEU A 144 -10.43 -11.88 10.92
C LEU A 144 -11.22 -11.53 12.19
N MET A 145 -11.93 -10.39 12.14
CA MET A 145 -12.74 -9.95 13.28
C MET A 145 -14.18 -10.46 13.14
N PRO A 146 -14.90 -10.64 14.28
CA PRO A 146 -16.33 -10.91 14.25
C PRO A 146 -17.11 -9.80 13.50
N GLU A 147 -18.26 -10.15 12.94
CA GLU A 147 -19.07 -9.21 12.15
C GLU A 147 -19.54 -8.01 12.98
N ASP A 148 -19.79 -8.20 14.27
CA ASP A 148 -20.21 -7.18 15.24
C ASP A 148 -19.03 -6.37 15.82
N TRP A 149 -17.81 -6.59 15.36
CA TRP A 149 -16.66 -5.82 15.85
C TRP A 149 -16.67 -4.38 15.41
N GLU A 150 -16.51 -3.46 16.37
CA GLU A 150 -16.45 -2.02 16.10
C GLU A 150 -15.00 -1.53 15.95
N GLY A 151 -14.75 -0.80 14.85
CA GLY A 151 -13.47 -0.19 14.54
C GLY A 151 -12.50 -1.09 13.75
N TYR A 152 -11.25 -0.63 13.63
CA TYR A 152 -10.22 -1.23 12.78
C TYR A 152 -8.93 -1.41 13.58
N PRO A 153 -8.60 -2.66 14.00
CA PRO A 153 -7.58 -2.92 15.01
C PRO A 153 -6.15 -2.52 14.65
N LEU A 154 -5.80 -2.42 13.36
CA LEU A 154 -4.45 -2.06 12.92
C LEU A 154 -4.27 -0.57 12.62
N ARG A 155 -5.32 0.24 12.75
CA ARG A 155 -5.17 1.70 12.72
C ARG A 155 -4.35 2.19 13.91
N LYS A 156 -3.48 3.16 13.69
CA LYS A 156 -2.59 3.72 14.73
C LYS A 156 -3.33 4.52 15.80
N ASP A 157 -4.53 4.99 15.52
CA ASP A 157 -5.45 5.66 16.46
C ASP A 157 -6.42 4.69 17.16
N TYR A 158 -6.37 3.39 16.86
CA TYR A 158 -7.15 2.39 17.57
C TYR A 158 -6.51 2.08 18.93
N ALA A 159 -7.29 2.26 20.02
CA ALA A 159 -6.79 2.09 21.37
C ALA A 159 -6.53 0.59 21.69
N VAL A 160 -5.28 0.24 21.97
CA VAL A 160 -4.84 -1.15 22.29
C VAL A 160 -5.59 -1.74 23.51
N GLY A 161 -6.08 -0.90 24.44
CA GLY A 161 -6.83 -1.34 25.63
C GLY A 161 -8.32 -1.64 25.39
N ARG A 162 -8.84 -1.50 24.17
CA ARG A 162 -10.24 -1.80 23.84
C ARG A 162 -10.55 -3.25 23.52
N ILE A 163 -9.55 -4.12 23.45
CA ILE A 163 -9.76 -5.55 23.24
C ILE A 163 -10.26 -6.15 24.56
N PRO A 164 -11.55 -6.53 24.69
CA PRO A 164 -12.02 -7.21 25.88
C PRO A 164 -11.36 -8.59 25.95
N VAL A 165 -10.44 -8.77 26.90
CA VAL A 165 -9.83 -10.06 27.17
C VAL A 165 -10.88 -10.91 27.87
N GLN A 166 -11.56 -11.78 27.14
CA GLN A 166 -12.46 -12.78 27.72
C GLN A 166 -11.60 -13.99 28.18
N PHE A 167 -11.32 -14.06 29.47
CA PHE A 167 -10.85 -15.29 30.05
C PHE A 167 -12.03 -16.26 30.12
N LYS A 168 -12.00 -17.36 29.36
CA LYS A 168 -12.90 -18.51 29.64
C LYS A 168 -12.59 -18.96 31.06
N GLU A 169 -13.55 -18.86 31.98
CA GLU A 169 -13.44 -19.52 33.28
C GLU A 169 -13.19 -20.99 33.05
N ALA A 170 -12.13 -21.49 33.69
CA ALA A 170 -11.91 -22.92 33.74
C ALA A 170 -13.13 -23.58 34.41
N PRO A 171 -13.69 -24.70 33.87
CA PRO A 171 -14.81 -25.37 34.49
C PRO A 171 -14.44 -25.73 35.91
N SER A 172 -15.25 -25.30 36.89
CA SER A 172 -15.07 -25.66 38.31
C SER A 172 -14.99 -27.19 38.44
N PRO A 173 -13.99 -27.72 39.16
CA PRO A 173 -13.97 -29.17 39.45
C PRO A 173 -15.21 -29.56 40.24
N ARG A 174 -15.95 -30.56 39.76
CA ARG A 174 -17.07 -31.18 40.47
C ARG A 174 -16.59 -32.01 41.60
#